data_5ee0d78c8360c948b0e2d05a12ae4a04
#
_entry.id   5ee0d78c8360c948b0e2d05a12ae4a04
#
_cell.length_a   1.000
_cell.length_b   1.000
_cell.length_c   1.000
_cell.angle_alpha   90.00
_cell.angle_beta   90.00
_cell.angle_gamma   90.00
#
_symmetry.space_group_name_H-M   'P 1'
#
loop_
_entity.id
_entity.type
_entity.pdbx_description
1 polymer ?
#
loop_
_entity_poly.entity_id
_entity_poly.type
_entity_poly.pdbx_seq_one_letter_code
_entity_poly.pdbx_strand_id
1 'polypeptide(L)'
;MFKFSIKISLFAGLIASLFSACEDNIKGDLVPNLAPETYTTVDTIMRFGNDRFKTQITINWWGEDPDGFVNSYEYSLDNQNWFPTSRQDSVFLVNIPPGQDTFDFAFFVRAIDNHGKMDPTAAYIVFPVKNSPPTVAFEYAVGNPKRKPDNSFPVLKYSWKGSDPDGDENIAYYEVFLNDTLNTPVILDAVFNSLILKAKSFSGITDCQVFQGNSLTLHDDALEDLRLNDTNQLIIRAVDIVGEKSPFTYAYKIYVRKPNSTTLLVNAYSTSISTREKFYTQNLTAIGITSYDISRLQEVNADHYTELAPDNITQSMIFDLFETIIWFGKDIDFSMSLAQRTTSEFFAKGGKMFMAVEIASSISEQAGYLDFSPMDSLVNLPTGVIAFRLPKGSDVNQLQTGWPQLKTDPNKFIASARPFYEDQSSIPLYDAVIEKSTSSGSAVWTGKSTVMAKRANGSGKTTFIISSLELHNLNGNGNMDELFTKLFIDEFEL
;
A
#
# COMPACT_ATOMS: atom_id res chain seq x y z
N MET A 1 -91.21 -39.74 72.43
CA MET A 1 -90.24 -38.58 72.39
C MET A 1 -88.86 -38.98 72.91
N PHE A 2 -88.48 -40.23 73.03
CA PHE A 2 -87.17 -40.67 73.57
C PHE A 2 -86.25 -41.37 72.59
N LYS A 3 -86.60 -41.59 71.33
CA LYS A 3 -85.77 -42.28 70.31
C LYS A 3 -84.96 -41.36 69.36
N PHE A 4 -85.15 -40.07 69.41
CA PHE A 4 -84.50 -39.11 68.55
C PHE A 4 -83.24 -38.52 69.20
N SER A 5 -83.17 -38.42 70.53
CA SER A 5 -82.01 -37.90 71.24
C SER A 5 -80.79 -38.84 71.21
N ILE A 6 -80.97 -40.15 71.22
CA ILE A 6 -79.82 -41.09 71.23
C ILE A 6 -79.09 -41.13 69.87
N LYS A 7 -79.85 -40.95 68.75
CA LYS A 7 -79.21 -40.95 67.40
C LYS A 7 -78.37 -39.68 67.13
N ILE A 8 -78.74 -38.50 67.67
CA ILE A 8 -78.00 -37.28 67.54
C ILE A 8 -76.72 -37.29 68.40
N SER A 9 -76.76 -37.88 69.57
CA SER A 9 -75.57 -37.99 70.43
C SER A 9 -74.54 -38.98 69.90
N LEU A 10 -74.98 -40.08 69.22
CA LEU A 10 -74.05 -41.00 68.55
C LEU A 10 -73.42 -40.41 67.27
N PHE A 11 -74.20 -39.60 66.55
CA PHE A 11 -73.61 -38.90 65.33
C PHE A 11 -72.69 -37.74 65.69
N ALA A 12 -72.97 -37.02 66.75
CA ALA A 12 -72.08 -35.98 67.24
C ALA A 12 -70.73 -36.54 67.83
N GLY A 13 -70.81 -37.72 68.49
CA GLY A 13 -69.62 -38.45 68.95
C GLY A 13 -68.76 -38.99 67.82
N LEU A 14 -69.38 -39.44 66.73
CA LEU A 14 -68.65 -39.95 65.55
C LEU A 14 -67.96 -38.78 64.77
N ILE A 15 -68.59 -37.60 64.71
CA ILE A 15 -68.03 -36.42 64.08
C ILE A 15 -66.86 -35.82 64.95
N ALA A 16 -67.01 -35.86 66.28
CA ALA A 16 -65.96 -35.44 67.17
C ALA A 16 -64.72 -36.32 67.15
N SER A 17 -64.87 -37.64 66.92
CA SER A 17 -63.76 -38.59 66.76
C SER A 17 -63.07 -38.46 65.39
N LEU A 18 -63.76 -37.91 64.34
CA LEU A 18 -63.12 -37.66 63.05
C LEU A 18 -62.23 -36.36 63.04
N PHE A 19 -62.47 -35.44 63.98
CA PHE A 19 -61.62 -34.25 64.12
C PHE A 19 -60.44 -34.42 65.08
N SER A 20 -60.34 -35.50 65.79
CA SER A 20 -59.23 -35.81 66.70
C SER A 20 -58.15 -36.71 66.07
N ALA A 21 -58.32 -37.08 64.78
CA ALA A 21 -57.39 -37.99 64.11
C ALA A 21 -56.44 -37.28 63.17
N CYS A 22 -56.28 -35.92 63.27
CA CYS A 22 -55.38 -35.18 62.42
C CYS A 22 -54.50 -34.21 63.25
N GLU A 23 -53.91 -34.73 64.31
CA GLU A 23 -52.70 -34.10 64.93
C GLU A 23 -51.64 -35.21 65.05
N ASP A 24 -51.30 -35.80 63.96
CA ASP A 24 -49.96 -36.30 63.81
C ASP A 24 -49.09 -35.07 63.55
N ASN A 25 -48.48 -34.54 64.57
CA ASN A 25 -47.25 -33.77 64.44
C ASN A 25 -46.24 -34.61 63.71
N ILE A 26 -46.22 -34.51 62.38
CA ILE A 26 -45.06 -34.90 61.58
C ILE A 26 -43.98 -33.93 62.01
N LYS A 27 -43.39 -34.18 63.15
CA LYS A 27 -42.03 -33.64 63.48
C LYS A 27 -41.05 -34.47 62.66
N GLY A 28 -41.03 -34.25 61.36
CA GLY A 28 -39.81 -34.52 60.57
C GLY A 28 -38.80 -33.52 61.04
N ASP A 29 -37.72 -33.93 61.60
CA ASP A 29 -36.56 -33.08 61.74
C ASP A 29 -36.30 -32.51 60.35
N LEU A 30 -36.29 -31.18 60.22
CA LEU A 30 -35.86 -30.50 58.99
C LEU A 30 -34.43 -30.96 58.75
N VAL A 31 -34.27 -31.88 57.84
CA VAL A 31 -32.95 -32.28 57.36
C VAL A 31 -32.33 -30.99 56.79
N PRO A 32 -31.20 -30.54 57.33
CA PRO A 32 -30.58 -29.33 56.83
C PRO A 32 -30.30 -29.51 55.30
N ASN A 33 -30.73 -28.50 54.53
CA ASN A 33 -30.43 -28.49 53.10
C ASN A 33 -28.95 -28.74 52.83
N LEU A 34 -28.61 -29.71 52.01
CA LEU A 34 -27.25 -30.02 51.60
C LEU A 34 -26.82 -29.09 50.47
N ALA A 35 -25.53 -28.86 50.31
CA ALA A 35 -25.03 -28.06 49.25
C ALA A 35 -24.90 -28.91 47.97
N PRO A 36 -25.11 -28.35 46.81
CA PRO A 36 -24.83 -29.04 45.55
C PRO A 36 -23.34 -29.28 45.37
N GLU A 37 -22.98 -30.26 44.57
CA GLU A 37 -21.62 -30.54 44.13
C GLU A 37 -21.48 -30.21 42.63
N THR A 38 -20.40 -29.52 42.24
CA THR A 38 -20.21 -29.00 40.88
C THR A 38 -19.08 -29.76 40.18
N TYR A 39 -19.29 -30.03 38.90
CA TYR A 39 -18.32 -30.69 38.03
C TYR A 39 -18.07 -29.82 36.79
N THR A 40 -16.85 -29.87 36.25
CA THR A 40 -16.51 -29.18 35.03
C THR A 40 -15.58 -30.00 34.16
N THR A 41 -15.66 -29.85 32.86
CA THR A 41 -14.83 -30.53 31.89
C THR A 41 -14.55 -29.63 30.67
N VAL A 42 -13.39 -29.80 30.05
CA VAL A 42 -13.14 -29.24 28.73
C VAL A 42 -13.75 -30.14 27.68
N ASP A 43 -14.68 -29.63 26.89
CA ASP A 43 -15.26 -30.37 25.78
C ASP A 43 -14.32 -30.29 24.55
N THR A 44 -13.94 -29.09 24.16
CA THR A 44 -13.17 -28.90 22.94
C THR A 44 -12.18 -27.75 23.10
N ILE A 45 -10.96 -27.98 22.64
CA ILE A 45 -9.97 -26.93 22.40
C ILE A 45 -9.79 -26.83 20.89
N MET A 46 -10.26 -25.72 20.30
CA MET A 46 -10.08 -25.45 18.88
C MET A 46 -9.04 -24.36 18.69
N ARG A 47 -8.10 -24.63 17.79
CA ARG A 47 -7.21 -23.62 17.24
C ARG A 47 -7.70 -23.22 15.86
N PHE A 48 -7.94 -21.95 15.62
CA PHE A 48 -8.48 -21.43 14.38
C PHE A 48 -7.72 -20.21 13.89
N GLY A 49 -8.05 -19.73 12.69
CA GLY A 49 -7.25 -18.76 11.93
C GLY A 49 -6.42 -19.50 10.90
N ASN A 50 -5.78 -18.76 9.97
CA ASN A 50 -5.04 -19.35 8.86
C ASN A 50 -3.89 -20.25 9.33
N ASP A 51 -3.32 -20.00 10.51
CA ASP A 51 -2.21 -20.75 11.09
C ASP A 51 -2.59 -21.50 12.38
N ARG A 52 -3.89 -21.55 12.77
CA ARG A 52 -4.43 -22.26 13.93
C ARG A 52 -3.91 -21.78 15.30
N PHE A 53 -3.63 -20.50 15.44
CA PHE A 53 -3.03 -19.95 16.66
C PHE A 53 -4.03 -19.35 17.65
N LYS A 54 -5.24 -18.98 17.24
CA LYS A 54 -6.26 -18.50 18.17
C LYS A 54 -6.85 -19.67 18.95
N THR A 55 -6.74 -19.60 20.27
CA THR A 55 -7.24 -20.66 21.14
C THR A 55 -8.65 -20.34 21.59
N GLN A 56 -9.59 -21.15 21.17
CA GLN A 56 -10.97 -21.16 21.63
C GLN A 56 -11.19 -22.41 22.47
N ILE A 57 -11.73 -22.21 23.66
CA ILE A 57 -11.95 -23.28 24.62
C ILE A 57 -13.44 -23.34 24.91
N THR A 58 -14.01 -24.52 24.73
CA THR A 58 -15.38 -24.84 25.14
C THR A 58 -15.33 -25.62 26.44
N ILE A 59 -15.93 -25.06 27.48
CA ILE A 59 -16.02 -25.68 28.82
C ILE A 59 -17.48 -26.01 29.11
N ASN A 60 -17.71 -27.23 29.58
CA ASN A 60 -19.00 -27.69 30.06
C ASN A 60 -18.93 -27.86 31.57
N TRP A 61 -20.06 -27.66 32.25
CA TRP A 61 -20.21 -27.92 33.68
C TRP A 61 -21.61 -28.38 33.99
N TRP A 62 -21.73 -29.11 35.07
CA TRP A 62 -22.99 -29.54 35.64
C TRP A 62 -22.89 -29.64 37.16
N GLY A 63 -23.99 -29.75 37.84
CA GLY A 63 -24.05 -29.93 39.29
C GLY A 63 -25.06 -30.95 39.68
N GLU A 64 -24.83 -31.62 40.78
CA GLU A 64 -25.73 -32.57 41.43
C GLU A 64 -26.09 -32.07 42.82
N ASP A 65 -27.37 -32.12 43.16
CA ASP A 65 -27.87 -31.73 44.48
C ASP A 65 -28.50 -32.95 45.15
N PRO A 66 -27.97 -33.40 46.32
CA PRO A 66 -28.40 -34.64 46.97
C PRO A 66 -29.84 -34.61 47.50
N ASP A 67 -30.42 -33.46 47.78
CA ASP A 67 -31.72 -33.32 48.40
C ASP A 67 -32.66 -32.33 47.68
N GLY A 68 -32.22 -31.84 46.46
CA GLY A 68 -32.99 -30.90 45.65
C GLY A 68 -32.60 -30.94 44.18
N PHE A 69 -32.44 -29.78 43.59
CA PHE A 69 -31.96 -29.62 42.23
C PHE A 69 -31.13 -28.33 42.09
N VAL A 70 -30.18 -28.34 41.16
CA VAL A 70 -29.39 -27.15 40.82
C VAL A 70 -30.24 -26.15 40.04
N ASN A 71 -30.36 -24.94 40.56
CA ASN A 71 -31.13 -23.85 39.98
C ASN A 71 -30.34 -22.97 39.03
N SER A 72 -29.06 -22.71 39.34
CA SER A 72 -28.19 -21.85 38.58
C SER A 72 -26.70 -22.09 38.91
N TYR A 73 -25.83 -21.38 38.22
CA TYR A 73 -24.39 -21.46 38.42
C TYR A 73 -23.79 -20.04 38.52
N GLU A 74 -22.63 -19.97 39.07
CA GLU A 74 -21.71 -18.82 38.92
C GLU A 74 -20.36 -19.31 38.45
N TYR A 75 -19.76 -18.60 37.51
CA TYR A 75 -18.38 -18.88 37.08
C TYR A 75 -17.46 -17.70 37.34
N SER A 76 -16.17 -17.98 37.42
CA SER A 76 -15.11 -16.98 37.63
C SER A 76 -13.85 -17.39 36.84
N LEU A 77 -13.06 -16.39 36.42
CA LEU A 77 -11.76 -16.58 35.78
C LEU A 77 -10.58 -16.31 36.73
N ASP A 78 -10.86 -15.76 37.92
CA ASP A 78 -9.87 -15.35 38.92
C ASP A 78 -10.20 -15.85 40.34
N ASN A 79 -11.26 -16.63 40.50
CA ASN A 79 -11.80 -17.12 41.77
C ASN A 79 -12.18 -16.00 42.77
N GLN A 80 -12.34 -14.77 42.29
CA GLN A 80 -12.73 -13.60 43.10
C GLN A 80 -13.97 -12.91 42.58
N ASN A 81 -14.02 -12.68 41.27
CA ASN A 81 -15.13 -12.05 40.57
C ASN A 81 -16.02 -13.12 39.95
N TRP A 82 -17.27 -13.25 40.44
CA TRP A 82 -18.21 -14.29 40.03
C TRP A 82 -19.34 -13.74 39.16
N PHE A 83 -19.61 -14.43 38.06
CA PHE A 83 -20.63 -14.08 37.07
C PHE A 83 -21.75 -15.12 37.07
N PRO A 84 -23.01 -14.73 37.37
CA PRO A 84 -24.12 -15.65 37.36
C PRO A 84 -24.49 -16.13 35.96
N THR A 85 -24.89 -17.39 35.86
CA THR A 85 -25.32 -18.01 34.60
C THR A 85 -26.30 -19.14 34.85
N SER A 86 -27.25 -19.32 33.92
CA SER A 86 -28.12 -20.51 33.85
C SER A 86 -27.64 -21.55 32.82
N ARG A 87 -26.53 -21.23 32.11
CA ARG A 87 -25.95 -22.12 31.11
C ARG A 87 -25.08 -23.18 31.78
N GLN A 88 -24.90 -24.28 31.08
CA GLN A 88 -24.01 -25.38 31.45
C GLN A 88 -22.81 -25.53 30.48
N ASP A 89 -22.62 -24.53 29.60
CA ASP A 89 -21.52 -24.46 28.69
C ASP A 89 -21.13 -23.01 28.41
N SER A 90 -19.88 -22.75 28.04
CA SER A 90 -19.45 -21.50 27.46
C SER A 90 -18.21 -21.68 26.62
N VAL A 91 -18.02 -20.69 25.72
CA VAL A 91 -16.87 -20.62 24.83
C VAL A 91 -16.02 -19.44 25.25
N PHE A 92 -14.75 -19.66 25.54
CA PHE A 92 -13.78 -18.64 25.93
C PHE A 92 -12.74 -18.48 24.83
N LEU A 93 -12.48 -17.22 24.45
CA LEU A 93 -11.34 -16.83 23.64
C LEU A 93 -10.21 -16.47 24.61
N VAL A 94 -9.12 -17.21 24.54
CA VAL A 94 -7.99 -16.99 25.44
C VAL A 94 -6.96 -16.14 24.72
N ASN A 95 -6.69 -14.96 25.28
CA ASN A 95 -5.62 -14.06 24.89
C ASN A 95 -4.54 -14.10 25.97
N ILE A 96 -3.30 -14.19 25.57
CA ILE A 96 -2.16 -14.10 26.48
C ILE A 96 -1.94 -12.62 26.83
N PRO A 97 -1.79 -12.27 28.11
CA PRO A 97 -1.49 -10.90 28.51
C PRO A 97 -0.18 -10.40 27.88
N PRO A 98 -0.11 -9.14 27.46
CA PRO A 98 1.09 -8.57 26.87
C PRO A 98 2.34 -8.78 27.73
N GLY A 99 3.44 -9.22 27.10
CA GLY A 99 4.72 -9.45 27.78
C GLY A 99 4.87 -10.81 28.50
N GLN A 100 3.94 -11.75 28.29
CA GLN A 100 4.02 -13.09 28.85
C GLN A 100 4.17 -14.14 27.73
N ASP A 101 5.11 -15.08 27.86
CA ASP A 101 5.27 -16.21 26.95
C ASP A 101 4.24 -17.32 27.21
N THR A 102 3.77 -17.44 28.47
CA THR A 102 2.78 -18.41 28.88
C THR A 102 1.74 -17.75 29.78
N PHE A 103 0.50 -18.21 29.68
CA PHE A 103 -0.59 -17.78 30.51
C PHE A 103 -1.40 -18.98 30.97
N ASP A 104 -1.60 -19.11 32.29
CA ASP A 104 -2.44 -20.15 32.85
C ASP A 104 -3.90 -19.68 32.83
N PHE A 105 -4.66 -20.18 31.86
CA PHE A 105 -6.10 -19.92 31.83
C PHE A 105 -6.77 -20.71 32.94
N ALA A 106 -7.40 -20.03 33.89
CA ALA A 106 -8.11 -20.61 35.01
C ALA A 106 -9.62 -20.37 34.84
N PHE A 107 -10.42 -21.42 35.03
CA PHE A 107 -11.86 -21.33 35.03
C PHE A 107 -12.37 -22.02 36.31
N PHE A 108 -13.24 -21.34 37.02
CA PHE A 108 -13.90 -21.79 38.26
C PHE A 108 -15.40 -21.72 38.04
N VAL A 109 -16.16 -22.70 38.58
CA VAL A 109 -17.61 -22.72 38.50
C VAL A 109 -18.18 -23.37 39.76
N ARG A 110 -19.32 -22.84 40.26
CA ARG A 110 -20.05 -23.40 41.38
C ARG A 110 -21.57 -23.37 41.12
N ALA A 111 -22.23 -24.44 41.55
CA ALA A 111 -23.68 -24.58 41.48
C ALA A 111 -24.38 -23.89 42.64
N ILE A 112 -25.60 -23.48 42.41
CA ILE A 112 -26.55 -22.92 43.40
C ILE A 112 -27.82 -23.72 43.32
N ASP A 113 -28.27 -24.26 44.46
CA ASP A 113 -29.46 -25.06 44.54
C ASP A 113 -30.78 -24.25 44.53
N ASN A 114 -31.89 -24.93 44.59
CA ASN A 114 -33.23 -24.31 44.61
C ASN A 114 -33.56 -23.59 45.93
N HIS A 115 -32.73 -23.68 46.97
CA HIS A 115 -32.84 -22.97 48.23
C HIS A 115 -31.79 -21.84 48.37
N GLY A 116 -30.98 -21.62 47.34
CA GLY A 116 -29.96 -20.57 47.31
C GLY A 116 -28.63 -20.92 47.98
N LYS A 117 -28.44 -22.21 48.35
CA LYS A 117 -27.15 -22.65 48.88
C LYS A 117 -26.16 -22.94 47.75
N MET A 118 -24.96 -22.48 47.90
CA MET A 118 -23.90 -22.63 46.95
C MET A 118 -22.98 -23.80 47.29
N ASP A 119 -22.40 -24.41 46.26
CA ASP A 119 -21.28 -25.32 46.42
C ASP A 119 -20.12 -24.62 47.11
N PRO A 120 -19.66 -25.09 48.28
CA PRO A 120 -18.57 -24.50 49.02
C PRO A 120 -17.21 -24.69 48.35
N THR A 121 -17.09 -25.63 47.41
CA THR A 121 -15.86 -26.00 46.70
C THR A 121 -16.08 -25.88 45.21
N ALA A 122 -15.76 -24.74 44.62
CA ALA A 122 -15.91 -24.54 43.19
C ALA A 122 -15.08 -25.59 42.39
N ALA A 123 -15.71 -26.20 41.40
CA ALA A 123 -15.01 -26.99 40.42
C ALA A 123 -14.12 -26.07 39.59
N TYR A 124 -12.94 -26.51 39.21
CA TYR A 124 -11.98 -25.65 38.46
C TYR A 124 -11.15 -26.45 37.45
N ILE A 125 -10.73 -25.72 36.41
CA ILE A 125 -9.81 -26.18 35.40
C ILE A 125 -8.74 -25.10 35.23
N VAL A 126 -7.46 -25.52 35.14
CA VAL A 126 -6.33 -24.67 34.80
C VAL A 126 -5.53 -25.35 33.70
N PHE A 127 -5.24 -24.61 32.62
CA PHE A 127 -4.33 -25.10 31.59
C PHE A 127 -3.47 -23.98 31.02
N PRO A 128 -2.22 -24.27 30.67
CA PRO A 128 -1.30 -23.29 30.12
C PRO A 128 -1.63 -23.03 28.64
N VAL A 129 -1.63 -21.76 28.26
CA VAL A 129 -1.65 -21.29 26.87
C VAL A 129 -0.29 -20.65 26.61
N LYS A 130 0.34 -21.04 25.52
CA LYS A 130 1.67 -20.54 25.15
C LYS A 130 1.53 -19.47 24.07
N ASN A 131 2.37 -18.41 24.15
CA ASN A 131 2.54 -17.39 23.13
C ASN A 131 2.90 -18.02 21.78
N SER A 132 2.39 -17.46 20.70
CA SER A 132 2.65 -17.89 19.34
C SER A 132 3.58 -16.90 18.65
N PRO A 133 4.59 -17.35 17.92
CA PRO A 133 5.47 -16.42 17.22
C PRO A 133 4.69 -15.62 16.14
N PRO A 134 5.06 -14.36 15.90
CA PRO A 134 4.46 -13.55 14.85
C PRO A 134 4.82 -14.08 13.46
N THR A 135 4.18 -13.53 12.44
CA THR A 135 4.48 -13.74 11.03
C THR A 135 4.64 -12.41 10.32
N VAL A 136 5.38 -12.40 9.20
CA VAL A 136 5.50 -11.22 8.34
C VAL A 136 5.53 -11.65 6.89
N ALA A 137 4.84 -10.89 6.01
CA ALA A 137 4.81 -11.15 4.57
C ALA A 137 4.97 -9.85 3.79
N PHE A 138 5.76 -9.87 2.70
CA PHE A 138 5.89 -8.72 1.82
C PHE A 138 4.60 -8.48 1.04
N GLU A 139 4.21 -7.21 0.97
CA GLU A 139 3.14 -6.73 0.12
C GLU A 139 3.72 -6.03 -1.10
N TYR A 140 3.06 -6.20 -2.24
CA TYR A 140 3.44 -5.55 -3.48
C TYR A 140 2.34 -4.60 -3.91
N ALA A 141 2.73 -3.50 -4.58
CA ALA A 141 1.79 -2.49 -5.06
C ALA A 141 0.57 -3.14 -5.74
N VAL A 142 -0.60 -2.74 -5.29
CA VAL A 142 -1.87 -3.24 -5.82
C VAL A 142 -2.06 -2.65 -7.21
N GLY A 143 -1.90 -3.47 -8.20
CA GLY A 143 -2.19 -3.19 -9.59
C GLY A 143 -2.55 -4.48 -10.29
N ASN A 144 -3.29 -4.43 -11.38
CA ASN A 144 -3.52 -5.63 -12.18
C ASN A 144 -2.82 -5.47 -13.53
N PRO A 145 -1.69 -6.16 -13.76
CA PRO A 145 -0.98 -7.10 -12.88
C PRO A 145 -0.17 -6.40 -11.77
N LYS A 146 0.12 -7.11 -10.68
CA LYS A 146 1.04 -6.62 -9.63
C LYS A 146 2.40 -6.32 -10.26
N ARG A 147 2.79 -5.05 -10.26
CA ARG A 147 4.06 -4.62 -10.84
C ARG A 147 5.15 -4.69 -9.78
N LYS A 148 6.22 -5.40 -10.10
CA LYS A 148 7.43 -5.48 -9.28
C LYS A 148 8.57 -4.93 -10.11
N PRO A 149 9.36 -3.95 -9.64
CA PRO A 149 10.57 -3.58 -10.34
C PRO A 149 11.58 -4.72 -10.24
N ASP A 150 12.05 -5.25 -11.37
CA ASP A 150 13.14 -6.22 -11.44
C ASP A 150 14.51 -5.54 -11.45
N ASN A 151 14.54 -4.27 -11.82
CA ASN A 151 15.69 -3.41 -11.72
C ASN A 151 15.27 -1.98 -11.30
N SER A 152 16.15 -1.29 -10.61
CA SER A 152 15.96 0.10 -10.18
C SER A 152 17.29 0.83 -10.10
N PHE A 153 17.27 2.13 -10.11
CA PHE A 153 18.34 2.95 -9.55
C PHE A 153 18.40 2.75 -8.03
N PRO A 154 19.45 3.21 -7.33
CA PRO A 154 19.68 2.85 -5.94
C PRO A 154 18.72 3.55 -4.95
N VAL A 155 17.44 3.47 -5.25
CA VAL A 155 16.30 3.83 -4.41
C VAL A 155 15.28 2.70 -4.50
N LEU A 156 14.99 2.02 -3.38
CA LEU A 156 14.19 0.81 -3.33
C LEU A 156 13.04 0.98 -2.33
N LYS A 157 11.84 0.58 -2.71
CA LYS A 157 10.65 0.57 -1.83
C LYS A 157 10.23 -0.85 -1.51
N TYR A 158 9.99 -1.10 -0.23
CA TYR A 158 9.40 -2.35 0.26
C TYR A 158 8.24 -2.05 1.19
N SER A 159 7.24 -2.91 1.15
CA SER A 159 6.09 -2.88 2.05
C SER A 159 5.79 -4.30 2.53
N TRP A 160 5.29 -4.41 3.75
CA TRP A 160 4.97 -5.70 4.37
C TRP A 160 3.77 -5.57 5.29
N LYS A 161 3.25 -6.73 5.68
CA LYS A 161 2.25 -6.85 6.73
C LYS A 161 2.75 -7.87 7.75
N GLY A 162 2.83 -7.44 9.00
CA GLY A 162 2.99 -8.33 10.13
C GLY A 162 1.64 -8.83 10.63
N SER A 163 1.61 -9.99 11.24
CA SER A 163 0.45 -10.52 11.95
C SER A 163 0.90 -11.40 13.08
N ASP A 164 0.26 -11.26 14.22
CA ASP A 164 0.48 -12.07 15.40
C ASP A 164 -0.82 -12.82 15.74
N PRO A 165 -0.75 -14.14 15.93
CA PRO A 165 -1.94 -14.93 16.28
C PRO A 165 -2.59 -14.55 17.60
N ASP A 166 -1.82 -14.01 18.53
CA ASP A 166 -2.27 -13.59 19.85
C ASP A 166 -2.73 -12.11 19.88
N GLY A 167 -2.69 -11.44 18.71
CA GLY A 167 -3.08 -10.07 18.45
C GLY A 167 -1.98 -9.29 17.74
N ASP A 168 -2.31 -8.60 16.64
CA ASP A 168 -1.31 -7.86 15.83
C ASP A 168 -0.64 -6.73 16.65
N GLU A 169 -1.25 -6.26 17.74
CA GLU A 169 -0.69 -5.33 18.73
C GLU A 169 0.47 -5.90 19.54
N ASN A 170 0.66 -7.21 19.53
CA ASN A 170 1.78 -7.87 20.20
C ASN A 170 3.08 -7.83 19.38
N ILE A 171 3.05 -7.40 18.14
CA ILE A 171 4.28 -7.16 17.38
C ILE A 171 4.97 -5.94 17.97
N ALA A 172 6.21 -6.13 18.48
CA ALA A 172 7.00 -5.06 19.08
C ALA A 172 7.79 -4.27 18.02
N TYR A 173 8.45 -4.98 17.09
CA TYR A 173 9.28 -4.37 16.05
C TYR A 173 9.59 -5.35 14.92
N TYR A 174 10.22 -4.83 13.87
CA TYR A 174 10.76 -5.61 12.78
C TYR A 174 12.29 -5.49 12.76
N GLU A 175 12.97 -6.61 12.53
CA GLU A 175 14.39 -6.67 12.20
C GLU A 175 14.53 -6.74 10.68
N VAL A 176 15.22 -5.77 10.09
CA VAL A 176 15.38 -5.64 8.64
C VAL A 176 16.84 -5.77 8.27
N PHE A 177 17.11 -6.58 7.24
CA PHE A 177 18.45 -6.86 6.73
C PHE A 177 18.48 -6.71 5.21
N LEU A 178 19.64 -6.48 4.65
CA LEU A 178 19.87 -6.48 3.22
C LEU A 178 20.91 -7.53 2.86
N ASN A 179 20.57 -8.43 1.95
CA ASN A 179 21.40 -9.50 1.39
C ASN A 179 21.88 -10.58 2.36
N ASP A 180 22.22 -10.23 3.60
CA ASP A 180 22.76 -11.19 4.59
C ASP A 180 22.16 -10.94 5.98
N THR A 181 21.68 -12.01 6.63
CA THR A 181 21.13 -11.96 7.99
C THR A 181 22.20 -11.95 9.08
N LEU A 182 23.47 -12.06 8.73
CA LEU A 182 24.60 -11.94 9.66
C LEU A 182 25.00 -10.47 9.90
N ASN A 183 24.57 -9.56 9.04
CA ASN A 183 24.75 -8.12 9.23
C ASN A 183 23.90 -7.60 10.39
N THR A 184 24.23 -6.42 10.90
CA THR A 184 23.44 -5.76 11.92
C THR A 184 22.08 -5.34 11.34
N PRO A 185 20.96 -5.75 11.94
CA PRO A 185 19.64 -5.33 11.45
C PRO A 185 19.36 -3.85 11.76
N VAL A 186 18.61 -3.21 10.91
CA VAL A 186 17.87 -2.00 11.29
C VAL A 186 16.59 -2.41 11.98
N ILE A 187 16.32 -1.80 13.15
CA ILE A 187 15.14 -2.08 13.96
C ILE A 187 14.07 -1.06 13.66
N LEU A 188 12.95 -1.50 13.12
CA LEU A 188 11.80 -0.65 12.82
C LEU A 188 10.66 -0.91 13.79
N ASP A 189 10.11 0.13 14.36
CA ASP A 189 8.90 0.06 15.20
C ASP A 189 7.75 -0.62 14.44
N ALA A 190 6.91 -1.38 15.16
CA ALA A 190 5.78 -2.12 14.62
C ALA A 190 4.76 -1.25 13.87
N VAL A 191 4.69 0.04 14.16
CA VAL A 191 3.83 1.00 13.48
C VAL A 191 4.18 1.17 11.99
N PHE A 192 5.42 0.88 11.60
CA PHE A 192 5.87 0.99 10.22
C PHE A 192 5.67 -0.32 9.46
N ASN A 193 5.01 -0.23 8.32
CA ASN A 193 4.76 -1.35 7.41
C ASN A 193 5.43 -1.17 6.04
N SER A 194 6.32 -0.22 5.93
CA SER A 194 7.09 0.04 4.71
C SER A 194 8.35 0.85 4.98
N LEU A 195 9.30 0.78 4.06
CA LEU A 195 10.51 1.60 4.05
C LEU A 195 10.93 1.96 2.62
N ILE A 196 11.72 3.02 2.50
CA ILE A 196 12.49 3.32 1.30
C ILE A 196 13.98 3.29 1.65
N LEU A 197 14.76 2.58 0.85
CA LEU A 197 16.23 2.56 0.93
C LEU A 197 16.79 3.49 -0.14
N LYS A 198 17.73 4.34 0.21
CA LYS A 198 18.50 5.17 -0.72
C LYS A 198 19.98 5.01 -0.46
N ALA A 199 20.76 4.67 -1.48
CA ALA A 199 22.21 4.56 -1.36
C ALA A 199 22.84 5.83 -0.83
N LYS A 200 23.82 5.70 0.06
CA LYS A 200 24.64 6.81 0.56
C LYS A 200 25.73 7.23 -0.42
N SER A 201 26.19 6.32 -1.27
CA SER A 201 27.20 6.59 -2.29
C SER A 201 26.97 5.72 -3.54
N PHE A 202 27.65 6.05 -4.64
CA PHE A 202 27.55 5.32 -5.90
C PHE A 202 28.85 4.58 -6.25
N SER A 203 29.51 4.01 -5.25
CA SER A 203 30.75 3.26 -5.44
C SER A 203 30.69 1.87 -4.80
N GLY A 204 30.60 0.83 -5.63
CA GLY A 204 30.71 -0.58 -5.20
C GLY A 204 29.58 -1.02 -4.25
N ILE A 205 29.98 -1.53 -3.09
CA ILE A 205 29.07 -1.82 -1.97
C ILE A 205 28.95 -0.57 -1.11
N THR A 206 27.74 -0.23 -0.72
CA THR A 206 27.45 0.99 0.05
C THR A 206 26.35 0.74 1.08
N ASP A 207 26.27 1.61 2.10
CA ASP A 207 25.15 1.64 3.00
C ASP A 207 23.95 2.36 2.36
N CYS A 208 22.77 2.09 2.91
CA CYS A 208 21.53 2.79 2.59
C CYS A 208 21.10 3.69 3.73
N GLN A 209 20.63 4.88 3.41
CA GLN A 209 19.71 5.62 4.26
C GLN A 209 18.37 4.87 4.27
N VAL A 210 17.75 4.76 5.44
CA VAL A 210 16.45 4.11 5.64
C VAL A 210 15.41 5.17 5.94
N PHE A 211 14.41 5.32 5.07
CA PHE A 211 13.27 6.20 5.29
C PHE A 211 12.06 5.35 5.70
N GLN A 212 11.51 5.64 6.88
CA GLN A 212 10.44 4.85 7.50
C GLN A 212 9.06 5.24 6.96
N GLY A 213 8.26 4.26 6.64
CA GLY A 213 6.90 4.45 6.18
C GLY A 213 6.80 5.23 4.87
N ASN A 214 5.77 6.07 4.76
CA ASN A 214 5.52 6.94 3.61
C ASN A 214 5.80 8.42 3.91
N SER A 215 6.35 8.73 5.08
CA SER A 215 6.55 10.11 5.56
C SER A 215 7.95 10.68 5.30
N LEU A 216 8.85 9.90 4.67
CA LEU A 216 10.26 10.26 4.47
C LEU A 216 11.02 10.57 5.78
N THR A 217 10.57 10.02 6.90
CA THR A 217 11.28 10.13 8.17
C THR A 217 12.54 9.28 8.10
N LEU A 218 13.69 9.94 8.20
CA LEU A 218 14.98 9.26 8.18
C LEU A 218 15.17 8.49 9.49
N HIS A 219 15.56 7.21 9.39
CA HIS A 219 16.03 6.41 10.51
C HIS A 219 17.46 6.77 10.87
N ASP A 220 17.82 6.70 12.14
CA ASP A 220 19.16 7.04 12.62
C ASP A 220 20.21 6.04 12.10
N ASP A 221 19.85 4.75 12.05
CA ASP A 221 20.73 3.70 11.56
C ASP A 221 20.63 3.55 10.03
N ALA A 222 21.72 3.11 9.43
CA ALA A 222 21.83 2.76 8.04
C ALA A 222 21.75 1.24 7.84
N LEU A 223 21.20 0.81 6.71
CA LEU A 223 21.21 -0.59 6.31
C LEU A 223 22.43 -0.86 5.42
N GLU A 224 23.25 -1.82 5.83
CA GLU A 224 24.52 -2.15 5.16
C GLU A 224 24.30 -3.07 3.94
N ASP A 225 25.34 -3.18 3.07
CA ASP A 225 25.48 -4.17 1.99
C ASP A 225 24.58 -3.94 0.77
N LEU A 226 24.25 -2.69 0.40
CA LEU A 226 23.69 -2.44 -0.92
C LEU A 226 24.76 -2.61 -2.01
N ARG A 227 24.54 -3.54 -2.93
CA ARG A 227 25.46 -3.88 -4.02
C ARG A 227 25.00 -3.21 -5.30
N LEU A 228 25.78 -2.23 -5.79
CA LEU A 228 25.49 -1.55 -7.05
C LEU A 228 25.94 -2.41 -8.24
N ASN A 229 25.16 -2.38 -9.32
CA ASN A 229 25.30 -3.24 -10.49
C ASN A 229 25.22 -4.74 -10.15
N ASP A 230 24.43 -5.06 -9.14
CA ASP A 230 24.21 -6.41 -8.66
C ASP A 230 22.78 -6.60 -8.13
N THR A 231 22.43 -7.83 -7.84
CA THR A 231 21.13 -8.21 -7.31
C THR A 231 21.11 -8.07 -5.80
N ASN A 232 20.07 -7.43 -5.28
CA ASN A 232 19.84 -7.22 -3.85
C ASN A 232 18.51 -7.80 -3.41
N GLN A 233 18.42 -8.21 -2.13
CA GLN A 233 17.23 -8.79 -1.56
C GLN A 233 17.02 -8.31 -0.11
N LEU A 234 15.90 -7.67 0.17
CA LEU A 234 15.53 -7.32 1.54
C LEU A 234 15.06 -8.58 2.29
N ILE A 235 15.44 -8.69 3.54
CA ILE A 235 15.08 -9.77 4.45
C ILE A 235 14.48 -9.15 5.70
N ILE A 236 13.38 -9.69 6.19
CA ILE A 236 12.66 -9.15 7.34
C ILE A 236 12.19 -10.28 8.25
N ARG A 237 12.12 -10.02 9.54
CA ARG A 237 11.35 -10.81 10.49
C ARG A 237 10.66 -9.90 11.51
N ALA A 238 9.52 -10.33 12.00
CA ALA A 238 8.81 -9.69 13.10
C ALA A 238 9.29 -10.25 14.44
N VAL A 239 9.25 -9.43 15.47
CA VAL A 239 9.53 -9.79 16.85
C VAL A 239 8.39 -9.28 17.70
N ASP A 240 7.83 -10.14 18.56
CA ASP A 240 6.77 -9.78 19.47
C ASP A 240 7.29 -9.17 20.79
N ILE A 241 6.36 -8.77 21.65
CA ILE A 241 6.65 -8.11 22.95
C ILE A 241 7.30 -9.03 23.99
N VAL A 242 7.30 -10.35 23.77
CA VAL A 242 8.02 -11.33 24.64
C VAL A 242 9.36 -11.74 24.05
N GLY A 243 9.66 -11.30 22.81
CA GLY A 243 10.92 -11.58 22.14
C GLY A 243 10.91 -12.80 21.22
N GLU A 244 9.74 -13.46 21.01
CA GLU A 244 9.61 -14.53 20.02
C GLU A 244 9.71 -13.93 18.61
N LYS A 245 10.33 -14.66 17.70
CA LYS A 245 10.69 -14.19 16.37
C LYS A 245 10.02 -15.00 15.28
N SER A 246 9.50 -14.32 14.27
CA SER A 246 9.07 -15.00 13.06
C SER A 246 10.23 -15.64 12.31
N PRO A 247 9.99 -16.62 11.45
CA PRO A 247 10.95 -16.99 10.41
C PRO A 247 11.35 -15.77 9.57
N PHE A 248 12.56 -15.81 8.98
CA PHE A 248 12.95 -14.81 7.99
C PHE A 248 12.07 -14.88 6.75
N THR A 249 11.60 -13.72 6.30
CA THR A 249 10.87 -13.57 5.05
C THR A 249 11.71 -12.78 4.07
N TYR A 250 11.75 -13.23 2.83
CA TYR A 250 12.61 -12.71 1.77
C TYR A 250 11.76 -11.97 0.74
N ALA A 251 12.11 -10.72 0.43
CA ALA A 251 11.53 -9.99 -0.68
C ALA A 251 11.94 -10.61 -2.03
N TYR A 252 11.31 -10.18 -3.12
CA TYR A 252 11.82 -10.48 -4.45
C TYR A 252 13.19 -9.81 -4.67
N LYS A 253 13.98 -10.38 -5.55
CA LYS A 253 15.32 -9.86 -5.90
C LYS A 253 15.21 -8.70 -6.88
N ILE A 254 15.97 -7.63 -6.64
CA ILE A 254 16.04 -6.45 -7.50
C ILE A 254 17.50 -6.24 -7.93
N TYR A 255 17.72 -6.07 -9.24
CA TYR A 255 19.01 -5.61 -9.74
C TYR A 255 19.11 -4.09 -9.55
N VAL A 256 20.12 -3.62 -8.83
CA VAL A 256 20.31 -2.18 -8.53
C VAL A 256 21.37 -1.60 -9.43
N ARG A 257 20.95 -0.75 -10.36
CA ARG A 257 21.83 -0.08 -11.30
C ARG A 257 22.54 1.10 -10.65
N LYS A 258 23.84 1.19 -10.83
CA LYS A 258 24.58 2.42 -10.51
C LYS A 258 24.24 3.49 -11.57
N PRO A 259 23.92 4.75 -11.18
CA PRO A 259 23.85 5.84 -12.13
C PRO A 259 25.23 6.06 -12.80
N ASN A 260 25.26 6.12 -14.13
CA ASN A 260 26.48 6.32 -14.90
C ASN A 260 26.66 7.77 -15.36
N SER A 261 25.58 8.56 -15.29
CA SER A 261 25.52 9.94 -15.75
C SER A 261 24.63 10.77 -14.84
N THR A 262 24.70 12.10 -14.96
CA THR A 262 23.72 13.03 -14.38
C THR A 262 22.52 13.25 -15.32
N THR A 263 22.50 12.63 -16.50
CA THR A 263 21.42 12.72 -17.48
C THR A 263 20.62 11.42 -17.55
N LEU A 264 19.30 11.51 -17.39
CA LEU A 264 18.35 10.40 -17.51
C LEU A 264 17.48 10.58 -18.75
N LEU A 265 17.47 9.56 -19.63
CA LEU A 265 16.48 9.39 -20.69
C LEU A 265 15.28 8.63 -20.13
N VAL A 266 14.12 9.27 -20.10
CA VAL A 266 12.85 8.65 -19.69
C VAL A 266 12.05 8.27 -20.91
N ASN A 267 12.04 6.97 -21.21
CA ASN A 267 11.23 6.39 -22.29
C ASN A 267 9.85 5.98 -21.73
N ALA A 268 8.85 6.81 -22.00
CA ALA A 268 7.46 6.60 -21.57
C ALA A 268 6.56 6.03 -22.67
N TYR A 269 7.11 5.36 -23.68
CA TYR A 269 6.36 4.63 -24.67
C TYR A 269 5.97 3.24 -24.14
N SER A 270 4.75 2.81 -24.42
CA SER A 270 4.26 1.44 -24.18
C SER A 270 4.47 0.51 -25.38
N THR A 271 4.71 1.08 -26.56
CA THR A 271 4.95 0.35 -27.81
C THR A 271 6.10 0.97 -28.60
N SER A 272 6.75 0.21 -29.44
CA SER A 272 7.91 0.67 -30.26
C SER A 272 9.04 1.30 -29.41
N ILE A 273 9.18 0.82 -28.19
CA ILE A 273 10.09 1.35 -27.15
C ILE A 273 11.51 1.48 -27.70
N SER A 274 12.09 0.40 -28.22
CA SER A 274 13.47 0.36 -28.74
C SER A 274 13.68 1.25 -29.97
N THR A 275 12.69 1.40 -30.83
CA THR A 275 12.81 2.29 -32.02
C THR A 275 12.83 3.74 -31.62
N ARG A 276 12.01 4.13 -30.65
CA ARG A 276 11.98 5.51 -30.13
C ARG A 276 13.27 5.85 -29.39
N GLU A 277 13.68 4.94 -28.52
CA GLU A 277 14.95 5.06 -27.78
C GLU A 277 16.13 5.23 -28.73
N LYS A 278 16.21 4.40 -29.78
CA LYS A 278 17.26 4.49 -30.79
C LYS A 278 17.31 5.85 -31.46
N PHE A 279 16.18 6.48 -31.76
CA PHE A 279 16.16 7.84 -32.33
C PHE A 279 16.87 8.85 -31.41
N TYR A 280 16.51 8.89 -30.11
CA TYR A 280 17.13 9.83 -29.18
C TYR A 280 18.62 9.51 -28.96
N THR A 281 18.98 8.26 -28.73
CA THR A 281 20.37 7.87 -28.48
C THR A 281 21.30 8.13 -29.67
N GLN A 282 20.83 7.91 -30.92
CA GLN A 282 21.61 8.22 -32.11
C GLN A 282 21.85 9.71 -32.27
N ASN A 283 20.83 10.55 -32.07
CA ASN A 283 20.99 11.99 -32.20
C ASN A 283 21.85 12.60 -31.07
N LEU A 284 21.71 12.09 -29.83
CA LEU A 284 22.60 12.50 -28.72
C LEU A 284 24.05 12.10 -29.01
N THR A 285 24.29 10.91 -29.53
CA THR A 285 25.66 10.48 -29.92
C THR A 285 26.18 11.33 -31.05
N ALA A 286 25.38 11.75 -32.02
CA ALA A 286 25.80 12.59 -33.16
C ALA A 286 26.30 13.96 -32.69
N ILE A 287 25.80 14.49 -31.57
CA ILE A 287 26.26 15.76 -30.98
C ILE A 287 27.29 15.58 -29.85
N GLY A 288 27.82 14.36 -29.66
CA GLY A 288 28.86 14.06 -28.68
C GLY A 288 28.39 13.67 -27.28
N ILE A 289 27.07 13.62 -27.02
CA ILE A 289 26.54 13.19 -25.73
C ILE A 289 26.43 11.66 -25.77
N THR A 290 27.34 10.98 -25.08
CA THR A 290 27.41 9.50 -25.03
C THR A 290 27.20 8.91 -23.65
N SER A 291 27.12 9.77 -22.62
CA SER A 291 26.92 9.37 -21.22
C SER A 291 25.52 9.78 -20.77
N TYR A 292 24.65 8.80 -20.57
CA TYR A 292 23.30 8.94 -20.06
C TYR A 292 22.83 7.60 -19.48
N ASP A 293 21.84 7.65 -18.61
CA ASP A 293 21.08 6.48 -18.15
C ASP A 293 19.71 6.44 -18.83
N ILE A 294 19.07 5.27 -18.87
CA ILE A 294 17.76 5.10 -19.50
C ILE A 294 16.81 4.45 -18.50
N SER A 295 15.58 4.96 -18.42
CA SER A 295 14.46 4.35 -17.70
C SER A 295 13.26 4.15 -18.62
N ARG A 296 12.72 2.91 -18.68
CA ARG A 296 11.60 2.50 -19.53
C ARG A 296 10.35 2.31 -18.69
N LEU A 297 9.62 3.38 -18.46
CA LEU A 297 8.55 3.41 -17.45
C LEU A 297 7.32 2.57 -17.79
N GLN A 298 7.03 2.36 -19.08
CA GLN A 298 5.87 1.59 -19.52
C GLN A 298 6.22 0.23 -20.15
N GLU A 299 7.48 -0.14 -20.14
CA GLU A 299 7.90 -1.48 -20.54
C GLU A 299 7.53 -2.47 -19.43
N VAL A 300 6.77 -3.50 -19.80
CA VAL A 300 6.37 -4.58 -18.89
C VAL A 300 6.73 -5.89 -19.56
N ASN A 301 7.60 -6.68 -18.94
CA ASN A 301 7.99 -7.99 -19.44
C ASN A 301 6.89 -9.05 -19.16
N ALA A 302 7.12 -10.30 -19.61
CA ALA A 302 6.17 -11.40 -19.45
C ALA A 302 5.85 -11.73 -17.99
N ASP A 303 6.76 -11.42 -17.06
CA ASP A 303 6.61 -11.63 -15.62
C ASP A 303 6.05 -10.40 -14.89
N HIS A 304 5.58 -9.40 -15.65
CA HIS A 304 5.03 -8.14 -15.17
C HIS A 304 5.98 -7.24 -14.37
N TYR A 305 7.27 -7.36 -14.62
CA TYR A 305 8.26 -6.44 -14.09
C TYR A 305 8.30 -5.13 -14.88
N THR A 306 8.60 -4.03 -14.22
CA THR A 306 8.69 -2.69 -14.81
C THR A 306 9.77 -1.87 -14.09
N GLU A 307 10.34 -0.88 -14.78
CA GLU A 307 11.24 0.10 -14.16
C GLU A 307 10.50 1.25 -13.44
N LEU A 308 9.19 1.34 -13.59
CA LEU A 308 8.38 2.32 -12.85
C LEU A 308 8.37 1.97 -11.35
N ALA A 309 8.75 2.92 -10.52
CA ALA A 309 8.74 2.74 -9.07
C ALA A 309 7.32 2.43 -8.53
N PRO A 310 7.21 1.73 -7.39
CA PRO A 310 5.92 1.36 -6.81
C PRO A 310 5.03 2.55 -6.43
N ASP A 311 5.62 3.68 -6.08
CA ASP A 311 4.92 4.91 -5.71
C ASP A 311 5.64 6.19 -6.21
N ASN A 312 4.94 7.31 -6.12
CA ASN A 312 5.46 8.60 -6.58
C ASN A 312 6.63 9.12 -5.73
N ILE A 313 6.69 8.79 -4.45
CA ILE A 313 7.76 9.24 -3.55
C ILE A 313 9.07 8.58 -3.97
N THR A 314 9.04 7.26 -4.16
CA THR A 314 10.20 6.50 -4.63
C THR A 314 10.62 6.96 -6.02
N GLN A 315 9.67 7.23 -6.94
CA GLN A 315 9.96 7.72 -8.28
C GLN A 315 10.59 9.12 -8.25
N SER A 316 10.11 10.01 -7.37
CA SER A 316 10.71 11.33 -7.16
C SER A 316 12.16 11.22 -6.68
N MET A 317 12.42 10.36 -5.71
CA MET A 317 13.77 10.12 -5.21
C MET A 317 14.71 9.52 -6.26
N ILE A 318 14.19 8.75 -7.22
CA ILE A 318 14.95 8.27 -8.38
C ILE A 318 15.30 9.44 -9.30
N PHE A 319 14.34 10.28 -9.66
CA PHE A 319 14.59 11.44 -10.52
C PHE A 319 15.56 12.44 -9.89
N ASP A 320 15.54 12.57 -8.57
CA ASP A 320 16.48 13.37 -7.79
C ASP A 320 17.95 12.93 -7.85
N LEU A 321 18.24 11.77 -8.40
CA LEU A 321 19.60 11.29 -8.65
C LEU A 321 20.25 11.98 -9.88
N PHE A 322 19.45 12.67 -10.70
CA PHE A 322 19.86 13.24 -11.98
C PHE A 322 19.73 14.76 -11.97
N GLU A 323 20.47 15.42 -12.84
CA GLU A 323 20.44 16.88 -13.06
C GLU A 323 19.62 17.23 -14.30
N THR A 324 19.59 16.32 -15.30
CA THR A 324 18.82 16.53 -16.53
C THR A 324 17.97 15.31 -16.84
N ILE A 325 16.70 15.56 -17.20
CA ILE A 325 15.75 14.53 -17.67
C ILE A 325 15.36 14.83 -19.11
N ILE A 326 15.57 13.86 -20.01
CA ILE A 326 15.10 13.88 -21.38
C ILE A 326 13.94 12.90 -21.49
N TRP A 327 12.70 13.41 -21.46
CA TRP A 327 11.47 12.62 -21.41
C TRP A 327 10.83 12.55 -22.80
N PHE A 328 10.52 11.37 -23.26
CA PHE A 328 9.79 11.16 -24.51
C PHE A 328 8.72 10.07 -24.36
N GLY A 329 7.55 10.35 -24.91
CA GLY A 329 6.39 9.46 -24.79
C GLY A 329 5.26 9.82 -25.74
N LYS A 330 4.28 8.94 -25.83
CA LYS A 330 3.09 9.16 -26.64
C LYS A 330 1.88 9.56 -25.77
N ASP A 331 1.76 8.97 -24.58
CA ASP A 331 0.65 9.20 -23.67
C ASP A 331 0.94 10.42 -22.81
N ILE A 332 0.29 11.54 -23.15
CA ILE A 332 0.46 12.78 -22.39
C ILE A 332 -0.13 12.68 -20.99
N ASP A 333 -1.29 12.03 -20.81
CA ASP A 333 -1.93 11.92 -19.48
C ASP A 333 -1.05 11.16 -18.51
N PHE A 334 -0.46 10.06 -18.94
CA PHE A 334 0.52 9.33 -18.15
C PHE A 334 1.77 10.18 -17.86
N SER A 335 2.38 10.75 -18.90
CA SER A 335 3.65 11.46 -18.80
C SER A 335 3.54 12.74 -17.95
N MET A 336 2.54 13.59 -18.21
CA MET A 336 2.35 14.84 -17.48
C MET A 336 1.94 14.59 -16.04
N SER A 337 1.02 13.66 -15.80
CA SER A 337 0.56 13.29 -14.47
C SER A 337 1.68 12.73 -13.60
N LEU A 338 2.53 11.88 -14.16
CA LEU A 338 3.67 11.33 -13.42
C LEU A 338 4.73 12.40 -13.17
N ALA A 339 5.14 13.14 -14.21
CA ALA A 339 6.15 14.18 -14.09
C ALA A 339 5.76 15.24 -13.07
N GLN A 340 4.54 15.77 -13.12
CA GLN A 340 4.03 16.75 -12.16
C GLN A 340 4.15 16.27 -10.70
N ARG A 341 3.80 14.99 -10.44
CA ARG A 341 3.80 14.43 -9.08
C ARG A 341 5.18 14.04 -8.56
N THR A 342 6.18 13.92 -9.45
CA THR A 342 7.46 13.32 -9.08
C THR A 342 8.69 14.19 -9.34
N THR A 343 8.53 15.41 -9.88
CA THR A 343 9.69 16.26 -10.25
C THR A 343 9.76 17.61 -9.55
N SER A 344 8.91 17.85 -8.53
CA SER A 344 8.96 19.11 -7.77
C SER A 344 10.32 19.33 -7.09
N GLU A 345 10.83 18.32 -6.39
CA GLU A 345 12.14 18.38 -5.73
C GLU A 345 13.30 18.45 -6.74
N PHE A 346 13.18 17.73 -7.86
CA PHE A 346 14.12 17.78 -8.96
C PHE A 346 14.29 19.23 -9.48
N PHE A 347 13.19 19.95 -9.75
CA PHE A 347 13.24 21.35 -10.18
C PHE A 347 13.69 22.29 -9.07
N ALA A 348 13.31 22.05 -7.82
CA ALA A 348 13.76 22.85 -6.67
C ALA A 348 15.28 22.83 -6.49
N LYS A 349 15.96 21.73 -6.90
CA LYS A 349 17.41 21.58 -6.92
C LYS A 349 18.08 22.14 -8.19
N GLY A 350 17.31 22.73 -9.10
CA GLY A 350 17.81 23.29 -10.36
C GLY A 350 17.85 22.28 -11.51
N GLY A 351 17.12 21.19 -11.42
CA GLY A 351 17.01 20.18 -12.47
C GLY A 351 16.46 20.75 -13.77
N LYS A 352 16.89 20.18 -14.90
CA LYS A 352 16.51 20.60 -16.25
C LYS A 352 15.73 19.48 -16.94
N MET A 353 14.60 19.81 -17.58
CA MET A 353 13.75 18.82 -18.25
C MET A 353 13.45 19.20 -19.69
N PHE A 354 13.69 18.27 -20.60
CA PHE A 354 13.09 18.28 -21.93
C PHE A 354 11.99 17.23 -21.98
N MET A 355 10.80 17.61 -22.47
CA MET A 355 9.69 16.67 -22.64
C MET A 355 9.12 16.77 -24.06
N ALA A 356 9.06 15.64 -24.77
CA ALA A 356 8.40 15.52 -26.07
C ALA A 356 7.29 14.46 -25.96
N VAL A 357 6.03 14.92 -26.02
CA VAL A 357 4.85 14.05 -25.86
C VAL A 357 3.81 14.37 -26.88
N GLU A 358 3.17 13.36 -27.48
CA GLU A 358 2.03 13.57 -28.37
C GLU A 358 0.81 13.99 -27.54
N ILE A 359 0.23 15.14 -27.89
CA ILE A 359 -1.01 15.61 -27.27
C ILE A 359 -2.19 15.15 -28.10
N ALA A 360 -2.94 14.18 -27.58
CA ALA A 360 -4.14 13.68 -28.23
C ALA A 360 -5.24 14.73 -28.34
N SER A 361 -6.22 14.49 -29.24
CA SER A 361 -7.36 15.39 -29.45
C SER A 361 -8.30 15.52 -28.26
N SER A 362 -8.31 14.52 -27.36
CA SER A 362 -9.06 14.53 -26.11
C SER A 362 -8.11 14.34 -24.95
N ILE A 363 -7.86 15.41 -24.19
CA ILE A 363 -7.22 15.34 -22.88
C ILE A 363 -8.32 15.57 -21.86
N SER A 364 -8.35 14.78 -20.80
CA SER A 364 -9.07 15.22 -19.61
C SER A 364 -8.31 16.43 -19.06
N GLU A 365 -8.85 17.63 -19.31
CA GLU A 365 -8.35 18.87 -18.72
C GLU A 365 -8.49 18.81 -17.19
N GLN A 366 -7.62 18.07 -16.57
CA GLN A 366 -7.46 18.15 -15.12
C GLN A 366 -6.55 19.33 -14.84
N ALA A 367 -7.13 20.35 -14.25
CA ALA A 367 -6.44 21.52 -13.77
C ALA A 367 -5.16 21.10 -13.01
N GLY A 368 -4.01 21.63 -13.39
CA GLY A 368 -2.74 21.41 -12.72
C GLY A 368 -1.63 20.80 -13.58
N TYR A 369 -1.92 19.99 -14.61
CA TYR A 369 -0.84 19.49 -15.50
C TYR A 369 -0.15 20.63 -16.25
N LEU A 370 -0.94 21.62 -16.67
CA LEU A 370 -0.48 22.71 -17.51
C LEU A 370 0.38 23.69 -16.70
N ASP A 371 -0.03 24.01 -15.47
CA ASP A 371 0.71 24.90 -14.56
C ASP A 371 2.12 24.39 -14.25
N PHE A 372 2.32 23.09 -14.26
CA PHE A 372 3.60 22.45 -14.07
C PHE A 372 4.58 22.72 -15.24
N SER A 373 4.07 22.76 -16.49
CA SER A 373 4.85 22.84 -17.71
C SER A 373 4.89 24.28 -18.29
N PRO A 374 5.68 24.56 -19.34
CA PRO A 374 5.65 25.82 -20.08
C PRO A 374 4.33 26.12 -20.83
N MET A 375 3.24 25.39 -20.58
CA MET A 375 1.94 25.54 -21.19
C MET A 375 0.95 26.17 -20.20
N ASP A 376 0.15 27.14 -20.67
CA ASP A 376 -1.00 27.66 -19.93
C ASP A 376 -2.26 26.85 -20.24
N SER A 377 -2.55 26.68 -21.52
CA SER A 377 -3.75 25.98 -21.97
C SER A 377 -3.57 25.36 -23.36
N LEU A 378 -4.39 24.38 -23.66
CA LEU A 378 -4.43 23.77 -24.99
C LEU A 378 -5.40 24.50 -25.89
N VAL A 379 -5.07 24.62 -27.18
CA VAL A 379 -6.01 25.15 -28.16
C VAL A 379 -7.20 24.20 -28.30
N ASN A 380 -8.40 24.69 -28.02
CA ASN A 380 -9.63 23.92 -28.16
C ASN A 380 -9.92 23.60 -29.63
N LEU A 381 -10.43 22.41 -29.90
CA LEU A 381 -10.93 22.06 -31.23
C LEU A 381 -12.20 22.87 -31.51
N PRO A 382 -12.24 23.70 -32.57
CA PRO A 382 -13.45 24.41 -32.94
C PRO A 382 -14.60 23.46 -33.27
N THR A 383 -15.83 23.91 -33.17
CA THR A 383 -17.03 23.15 -33.53
C THR A 383 -16.88 22.56 -34.94
N GLY A 384 -17.08 21.26 -35.11
CA GLY A 384 -16.96 20.55 -36.38
C GLY A 384 -15.52 20.17 -36.78
N VAL A 385 -14.50 20.58 -36.01
CA VAL A 385 -13.13 20.11 -36.21
C VAL A 385 -12.92 18.80 -35.44
N ILE A 386 -12.43 17.77 -36.11
CA ILE A 386 -12.20 16.44 -35.57
C ILE A 386 -10.80 16.36 -34.96
N ALA A 387 -9.80 16.94 -35.66
CA ALA A 387 -8.42 16.94 -35.21
C ALA A 387 -7.61 18.08 -35.84
N PHE A 388 -6.56 18.50 -35.16
CA PHE A 388 -5.43 19.21 -35.73
C PHE A 388 -4.39 18.20 -36.23
N ARG A 389 -3.84 18.44 -37.44
CA ARG A 389 -2.94 17.51 -38.13
C ARG A 389 -1.78 18.26 -38.77
N LEU A 390 -0.65 17.59 -38.93
CA LEU A 390 0.43 18.08 -39.78
C LEU A 390 0.55 17.16 -41.01
N PRO A 391 0.35 17.71 -42.22
CA PRO A 391 0.62 16.99 -43.47
C PRO A 391 2.08 16.60 -43.59
N LYS A 392 2.35 15.69 -44.50
CA LYS A 392 3.70 15.28 -44.87
C LYS A 392 4.48 16.47 -45.43
N GLY A 393 5.71 16.66 -44.94
CA GLY A 393 6.55 17.77 -45.35
C GLY A 393 6.06 19.16 -44.95
N SER A 394 5.21 19.27 -43.90
CA SER A 394 4.79 20.56 -43.34
C SER A 394 5.91 21.26 -42.62
N ASP A 395 5.97 22.58 -42.75
CA ASP A 395 6.93 23.41 -42.04
C ASP A 395 6.59 23.53 -40.54
N VAL A 396 7.63 23.47 -39.71
CA VAL A 396 7.61 23.77 -38.29
C VAL A 396 8.61 24.91 -38.07
N ASN A 397 8.07 26.12 -37.98
CA ASN A 397 8.84 27.37 -38.08
C ASN A 397 9.44 27.74 -36.72
N GLN A 398 10.74 28.08 -36.72
CA GLN A 398 11.38 28.64 -35.54
C GLN A 398 10.84 30.06 -35.25
N LEU A 399 10.61 30.35 -33.98
CA LEU A 399 10.19 31.68 -33.52
C LEU A 399 11.33 32.46 -32.84
N GLN A 400 12.43 31.78 -32.60
CA GLN A 400 13.60 32.37 -31.96
C GLN A 400 14.83 32.32 -32.90
N THR A 401 15.61 33.37 -32.92
CA THR A 401 16.84 33.42 -33.72
C THR A 401 17.84 32.35 -33.28
N GLY A 402 18.48 31.68 -34.23
CA GLY A 402 19.47 30.66 -33.97
C GLY A 402 18.92 29.27 -33.71
N TRP A 403 17.59 29.10 -33.82
CA TRP A 403 16.97 27.75 -33.83
C TRP A 403 16.84 27.24 -35.29
N PRO A 404 17.02 25.94 -35.55
CA PRO A 404 16.91 25.40 -36.89
C PRO A 404 15.46 25.36 -37.37
N GLN A 405 15.26 25.60 -38.70
CA GLN A 405 13.98 25.38 -39.34
C GLN A 405 13.68 23.89 -39.42
N LEU A 406 12.56 23.45 -38.88
CA LEU A 406 12.16 22.05 -38.92
C LEU A 406 11.08 21.80 -39.98
N LYS A 407 10.93 20.53 -40.33
CA LYS A 407 9.90 20.05 -41.24
C LYS A 407 9.47 18.63 -40.86
N THR A 408 8.20 18.33 -41.04
CA THR A 408 7.73 16.94 -40.89
C THR A 408 8.38 16.06 -41.95
N ASP A 409 8.68 14.82 -41.61
CA ASP A 409 9.18 13.81 -42.53
C ASP A 409 8.23 13.71 -43.77
N PRO A 410 8.75 13.79 -45.02
CA PRO A 410 7.93 13.75 -46.22
C PRO A 410 7.12 12.45 -46.41
N ASN A 411 7.48 11.39 -45.65
CA ASN A 411 6.78 10.12 -45.65
C ASN A 411 5.80 9.95 -44.48
N LYS A 412 5.84 10.87 -43.49
CA LYS A 412 5.04 10.74 -42.30
C LYS A 412 3.98 11.83 -42.23
N PHE A 413 2.81 11.41 -41.78
CA PHE A 413 1.68 12.27 -41.47
C PHE A 413 1.42 12.24 -39.97
N ILE A 414 1.33 13.39 -39.32
CA ILE A 414 1.04 13.48 -37.89
C ILE A 414 -0.46 13.68 -37.72
N ALA A 415 -1.13 12.65 -37.24
CA ALA A 415 -2.60 12.63 -37.12
C ALA A 415 -3.14 13.49 -35.98
N SER A 416 -2.31 13.75 -34.96
CA SER A 416 -2.65 14.60 -33.83
C SER A 416 -1.50 15.56 -33.55
N ALA A 417 -1.75 16.86 -33.65
CA ALA A 417 -0.75 17.92 -33.50
C ALA A 417 -1.40 19.08 -32.75
N ARG A 418 -1.71 18.89 -31.47
CA ARG A 418 -2.46 19.89 -30.70
C ARG A 418 -1.55 21.03 -30.29
N PRO A 419 -1.79 22.27 -30.75
CA PRO A 419 -1.06 23.44 -30.31
C PRO A 419 -1.55 23.89 -28.93
N PHE A 420 -0.75 24.74 -28.28
CA PHE A 420 -1.03 25.24 -26.95
C PHE A 420 -0.71 26.75 -26.82
N TYR A 421 -1.23 27.37 -25.80
CA TYR A 421 -0.81 28.69 -25.33
C TYR A 421 0.30 28.47 -24.30
N GLU A 422 1.42 29.16 -24.47
CA GLU A 422 2.51 29.21 -23.49
C GLU A 422 2.07 30.04 -22.25
N ASP A 423 2.59 29.69 -21.08
CA ASP A 423 2.41 30.51 -19.88
C ASP A 423 3.16 31.85 -20.00
N GLN A 424 2.78 32.85 -19.16
CA GLN A 424 3.32 34.22 -19.23
C GLN A 424 4.85 34.30 -19.01
N SER A 425 5.46 33.31 -18.37
CA SER A 425 6.89 33.23 -18.11
C SER A 425 7.64 32.44 -19.18
N SER A 426 6.95 31.83 -20.12
CA SER A 426 7.49 30.92 -21.11
C SER A 426 7.67 31.59 -22.47
N ILE A 427 8.63 31.10 -23.22
CA ILE A 427 9.03 31.62 -24.55
C ILE A 427 8.66 30.57 -25.59
N PRO A 428 7.81 30.90 -26.58
CA PRO A 428 7.50 30.00 -27.68
C PRO A 428 8.74 29.82 -28.59
N LEU A 429 9.02 28.57 -28.93
CA LEU A 429 10.18 28.19 -29.72
C LEU A 429 9.80 27.84 -31.17
N TYR A 430 8.69 27.15 -31.36
CA TYR A 430 8.22 26.70 -32.67
C TYR A 430 6.71 26.83 -32.84
N ASP A 431 6.31 27.24 -34.05
CA ASP A 431 4.97 27.14 -34.58
C ASP A 431 4.91 26.13 -35.71
N ALA A 432 3.80 25.38 -35.81
CA ALA A 432 3.62 24.44 -36.91
C ALA A 432 2.56 24.90 -37.91
N VAL A 433 2.74 24.59 -39.20
CA VAL A 433 1.70 24.76 -40.22
C VAL A 433 0.68 23.64 -40.10
N ILE A 434 -0.37 23.91 -39.30
CA ILE A 434 -1.39 22.94 -38.90
C ILE A 434 -2.56 22.96 -39.87
N GLU A 435 -3.12 21.80 -40.16
CA GLU A 435 -4.43 21.65 -40.79
C GLU A 435 -5.49 21.23 -39.76
N LYS A 436 -6.66 21.86 -39.85
CA LYS A 436 -7.87 21.38 -39.17
C LYS A 436 -8.60 20.39 -40.06
N SER A 437 -8.90 19.20 -39.52
CA SER A 437 -9.67 18.16 -40.21
C SER A 437 -11.12 18.20 -39.77
N THR A 438 -12.04 18.14 -40.76
CA THR A 438 -13.49 18.06 -40.55
C THR A 438 -14.07 16.86 -41.27
N SER A 439 -15.36 16.56 -41.09
CA SER A 439 -16.04 15.49 -41.83
C SER A 439 -16.09 15.70 -43.34
N SER A 440 -15.93 16.95 -43.82
CA SER A 440 -15.99 17.34 -45.23
C SER A 440 -14.63 17.59 -45.87
N GLY A 441 -13.52 17.50 -45.13
CA GLY A 441 -12.18 17.72 -45.66
C GLY A 441 -11.24 18.38 -44.64
N SER A 442 -10.11 18.90 -45.14
CA SER A 442 -9.15 19.66 -44.31
C SER A 442 -8.93 21.07 -44.82
N ALA A 443 -8.55 21.97 -43.92
CA ALA A 443 -8.19 23.36 -44.23
C ALA A 443 -7.09 23.81 -43.27
N VAL A 444 -6.26 24.76 -43.72
CA VAL A 444 -5.21 25.37 -42.90
C VAL A 444 -5.83 26.03 -41.67
N TRP A 445 -5.19 25.78 -40.53
CA TRP A 445 -5.50 26.42 -39.26
C TRP A 445 -4.82 27.79 -39.18
N THR A 446 -5.53 28.82 -38.81
CA THR A 446 -5.04 30.23 -38.76
C THR A 446 -5.00 30.76 -37.31
N GLY A 447 -5.33 29.94 -36.31
CA GLY A 447 -5.26 30.31 -34.89
C GLY A 447 -3.87 30.06 -34.31
N LYS A 448 -3.80 30.02 -32.97
CA LYS A 448 -2.54 29.69 -32.24
C LYS A 448 -1.99 28.34 -32.71
N SER A 449 -0.70 28.32 -33.02
CA SER A 449 -0.01 27.15 -33.64
C SER A 449 1.28 26.75 -32.93
N THR A 450 1.54 27.29 -31.74
CA THR A 450 2.72 26.94 -30.92
C THR A 450 2.72 25.45 -30.56
N VAL A 451 3.83 24.79 -30.84
CA VAL A 451 4.02 23.34 -30.59
C VAL A 451 5.24 23.05 -29.73
N MET A 452 6.08 24.05 -29.46
CA MET A 452 7.23 23.93 -28.54
C MET A 452 7.44 25.26 -27.82
N ALA A 453 7.69 25.19 -26.51
CA ALA A 453 8.00 26.36 -25.69
C ALA A 453 9.00 26.00 -24.58
N LYS A 454 9.70 27.02 -24.05
CA LYS A 454 10.64 26.87 -22.94
C LYS A 454 10.30 27.81 -21.79
N ARG A 455 10.64 27.39 -20.59
CA ARG A 455 10.64 28.19 -19.36
C ARG A 455 12.07 28.32 -18.86
N ALA A 456 12.46 29.52 -18.41
CA ALA A 456 13.73 29.81 -17.78
C ALA A 456 13.53 30.18 -16.31
N ASN A 457 14.56 29.99 -15.50
CA ASN A 457 14.60 30.47 -14.12
C ASN A 457 14.90 31.98 -14.05
N GLY A 458 14.88 32.55 -12.85
CA GLY A 458 15.14 33.98 -12.63
C GLY A 458 16.51 34.49 -13.07
N SER A 459 17.49 33.61 -13.33
CA SER A 459 18.80 33.91 -13.90
C SER A 459 18.87 33.76 -15.43
N GLY A 460 17.76 33.46 -16.08
CA GLY A 460 17.66 33.29 -17.53
C GLY A 460 18.08 31.89 -18.04
N LYS A 461 18.44 30.96 -17.16
CA LYS A 461 18.79 29.58 -17.55
C LYS A 461 17.55 28.78 -17.82
N THR A 462 17.53 28.07 -18.96
CA THR A 462 16.41 27.18 -19.32
C THR A 462 16.31 26.01 -18.37
N THR A 463 15.11 25.81 -17.81
CA THR A 463 14.82 24.73 -16.87
C THR A 463 13.85 23.69 -17.45
N PHE A 464 12.92 24.10 -18.32
CA PHE A 464 11.97 23.19 -18.92
C PHE A 464 11.70 23.54 -20.37
N ILE A 465 11.80 22.55 -21.27
CA ILE A 465 11.37 22.67 -22.67
C ILE A 465 10.34 21.58 -22.93
N ILE A 466 9.16 21.94 -23.46
CA ILE A 466 8.14 20.98 -23.84
C ILE A 466 7.82 21.08 -25.34
N SER A 467 7.68 19.92 -25.99
CA SER A 467 7.16 19.77 -27.36
C SER A 467 5.88 18.96 -27.34
N SER A 468 4.82 19.47 -27.97
CA SER A 468 3.57 18.73 -28.21
C SER A 468 3.66 17.80 -29.42
N LEU A 469 4.82 17.70 -30.03
CA LEU A 469 5.13 16.81 -31.17
C LEU A 469 6.26 15.85 -30.80
N GLU A 470 6.14 14.63 -31.31
CA GLU A 470 7.20 13.65 -31.24
C GLU A 470 8.35 14.03 -32.19
N LEU A 471 9.56 14.30 -31.67
CA LEU A 471 10.69 14.81 -32.47
C LEU A 471 11.09 13.91 -33.63
N HIS A 472 10.94 12.59 -33.49
CA HIS A 472 11.28 11.64 -34.56
C HIS A 472 10.44 11.80 -35.84
N ASN A 473 9.37 12.56 -35.78
CA ASN A 473 8.53 12.91 -36.92
C ASN A 473 8.91 14.22 -37.61
N LEU A 474 9.92 14.95 -37.08
CA LEU A 474 10.28 16.31 -37.53
C LEU A 474 11.59 16.37 -38.32
N ASN A 475 12.11 15.24 -38.81
CA ASN A 475 13.40 15.17 -39.50
C ASN A 475 13.30 15.34 -41.02
N GLY A 476 12.33 16.11 -41.53
CA GLY A 476 12.14 16.35 -42.96
C GLY A 476 13.25 17.14 -43.62
N ASN A 477 13.97 17.99 -42.87
CA ASN A 477 15.13 18.73 -43.34
C ASN A 477 16.48 18.01 -43.09
N GLY A 478 16.48 16.89 -42.36
CA GLY A 478 17.70 16.16 -42.04
C GLY A 478 18.64 16.85 -41.05
N ASN A 479 18.11 17.76 -40.22
CA ASN A 479 18.89 18.63 -39.33
C ASN A 479 18.55 18.42 -37.84
N MET A 480 18.28 17.18 -37.45
CA MET A 480 18.04 16.85 -36.05
C MET A 480 19.25 17.07 -35.15
N ASP A 481 20.45 16.94 -35.68
CA ASP A 481 21.71 17.27 -34.98
C ASP A 481 21.76 18.73 -34.58
N GLU A 482 21.36 19.68 -35.45
CA GLU A 482 21.24 21.09 -35.11
C GLU A 482 20.23 21.35 -34.00
N LEU A 483 19.06 20.69 -34.08
CA LEU A 483 18.02 20.81 -33.02
C LEU A 483 18.52 20.24 -31.69
N PHE A 484 19.16 19.07 -31.70
CA PHE A 484 19.67 18.44 -30.49
C PHE A 484 20.80 19.25 -29.88
N THR A 485 21.70 19.82 -30.71
CA THR A 485 22.74 20.74 -30.27
C THR A 485 22.10 21.94 -29.56
N LYS A 486 21.05 22.54 -30.19
CA LYS A 486 20.38 23.68 -29.59
C LYS A 486 19.68 23.36 -28.27
N LEU A 487 18.98 22.23 -28.19
CA LEU A 487 18.28 21.80 -27.00
C LEU A 487 19.22 21.44 -25.84
N PHE A 488 20.23 20.62 -26.13
CA PHE A 488 21.00 19.96 -25.07
C PHE A 488 22.36 20.58 -24.79
N ILE A 489 23.03 21.11 -25.80
CA ILE A 489 24.32 21.82 -25.60
C ILE A 489 24.05 23.28 -25.24
N ASP A 490 23.29 24.03 -26.07
CA ASP A 490 23.15 25.48 -25.88
C ASP A 490 22.19 25.84 -24.73
N GLU A 491 21.05 25.17 -24.63
CA GLU A 491 20.01 25.49 -23.63
C GLU A 491 20.23 24.76 -22.29
N PHE A 492 20.64 23.51 -22.32
CA PHE A 492 20.84 22.71 -21.11
C PHE A 492 22.30 22.60 -20.67
N GLU A 493 23.24 23.04 -21.48
CA GLU A 493 24.68 23.04 -21.13
C GLU A 493 25.19 21.63 -20.77
N LEU A 494 24.78 20.58 -21.53
CA LEU A 494 25.20 19.17 -21.34
C LEU A 494 26.56 18.88 -21.96
#